data_08b573499c9321cf5ed06bedd30a4084
#
_entry.id   08b573499c9321cf5ed06bedd30a4084
#
_cell.length_a   1.000
_cell.length_b   1.000
_cell.length_c   1.000
_cell.angle_alpha   90.00
_cell.angle_beta   90.00
_cell.angle_gamma   90.00
#
_symmetry.space_group_name_H-M   'P 1'
#
loop_
_entity.id
_entity.type
_entity.pdbx_description
1 polymer ?
#
loop_
_entity_poly.entity_id
_entity_poly.type
_entity_poly.pdbx_seq_one_letter_code
_entity_poly.pdbx_strand_id
1 'polypeptide(L)'
;MIRYYWGRFWPFLLLAFGIEAVENLFTVFFEYRNMDFGVIPLLKTAYIFVTEFSITMCYWLIPYAVYLWILPRGRAGGKADRWITCAWFFLFVLANLFEDVAEAFFWNEFEASFNFIAVDYLIYTKEVIGNIYESYPIIPILIAILAVSVLAVWGMKRFLVPRHGEAPAGWKRGCVVLFLLACITGGYWLVDIKDADAVNNRYNSEMAKDGLYSLFSAFLKNELDYRDYYKTLPDADAAAFLAREFTADDTSVPDAASGSVKRRVRPSGEAIRPNVVVVVMESMGAEFLNECREAVSYTHLRAH
;
A
#
# COMPACT_ATOMS: atom_id res chain seq x y z
N MET A 1 36.01 3.24 -1.56
CA MET A 1 34.65 3.24 -2.09
C MET A 1 33.63 2.98 -0.97
N ILE A 2 33.65 1.81 -0.32
CA ILE A 2 32.69 1.44 0.74
C ILE A 2 32.62 2.50 1.84
N ARG A 3 33.78 2.93 2.39
CA ARG A 3 33.82 3.95 3.45
C ARG A 3 33.18 5.29 3.05
N TYR A 4 33.30 5.68 1.77
CA TYR A 4 32.68 6.91 1.25
C TYR A 4 31.16 6.81 1.24
N TYR A 5 30.61 5.74 0.66
CA TYR A 5 29.17 5.54 0.58
C TYR A 5 28.56 5.20 1.94
N TRP A 6 29.22 4.38 2.76
CA TRP A 6 28.79 4.14 4.12
C TRP A 6 28.64 5.45 4.89
N GLY A 7 29.64 6.33 4.83
CA GLY A 7 29.58 7.65 5.48
C GLY A 7 28.45 8.56 4.98
N ARG A 8 27.90 8.30 3.77
CA ARG A 8 26.80 9.04 3.17
C ARG A 8 25.43 8.41 3.40
N PHE A 9 25.35 7.10 3.48
CA PHE A 9 24.10 6.35 3.53
C PHE A 9 23.66 6.01 4.96
N TRP A 10 24.60 5.75 5.87
CA TRP A 10 24.25 5.31 7.23
C TRP A 10 23.31 6.27 7.98
N PRO A 11 23.35 7.62 7.80
CA PRO A 11 22.40 8.48 8.48
C PRO A 11 20.95 8.26 8.02
N PHE A 12 20.76 7.97 6.73
CA PHE A 12 19.45 7.62 6.18
C PHE A 12 18.97 6.28 6.73
N LEU A 13 19.82 5.27 6.68
CA LEU A 13 19.51 3.93 7.18
C LEU A 13 19.20 3.93 8.68
N LEU A 14 20.01 4.65 9.47
CA LEU A 14 19.81 4.74 10.92
C LEU A 14 18.49 5.41 11.26
N LEU A 15 18.16 6.50 10.56
CA LEU A 15 16.94 7.23 10.85
C LEU A 15 15.70 6.45 10.40
N ALA A 16 15.68 5.92 9.19
CA ALA A 16 14.58 5.09 8.72
C ALA A 16 14.35 3.91 9.66
N PHE A 17 15.40 3.14 9.97
CA PHE A 17 15.28 2.03 10.91
C PHE A 17 14.78 2.47 12.30
N GLY A 18 15.18 3.68 12.75
CA GLY A 18 14.71 4.25 14.01
C GLY A 18 13.23 4.61 14.00
N ILE A 19 12.72 5.14 12.90
CA ILE A 19 11.31 5.51 12.70
C ILE A 19 10.47 4.23 12.67
N GLU A 20 10.80 3.30 11.81
CA GLU A 20 10.16 1.99 11.69
C GLU A 20 10.17 1.20 13.03
N ALA A 21 11.29 1.26 13.76
CA ALA A 21 11.37 0.61 15.07
C ALA A 21 10.39 1.22 16.07
N VAL A 22 10.15 2.53 16.02
CA VAL A 22 9.16 3.21 16.88
C VAL A 22 7.76 2.79 16.48
N GLU A 23 7.44 2.73 15.19
CA GLU A 23 6.15 2.28 14.70
C GLU A 23 5.87 0.83 15.09
N ASN A 24 6.80 -0.07 14.81
CA ASN A 24 6.68 -1.48 15.19
C ASN A 24 6.52 -1.67 16.71
N LEU A 25 7.25 -0.89 17.55
CA LEU A 25 7.07 -0.92 19.00
C LEU A 25 5.70 -0.44 19.42
N PHE A 26 5.15 0.56 18.74
CA PHE A 26 3.81 1.06 18.97
C PHE A 26 2.78 -0.03 18.63
N THR A 27 2.88 -0.65 17.47
CA THR A 27 2.01 -1.76 17.04
C THR A 27 2.07 -2.93 18.02
N VAL A 28 3.27 -3.35 18.44
CA VAL A 28 3.45 -4.39 19.47
C VAL A 28 2.79 -3.99 20.79
N PHE A 29 2.90 -2.72 21.21
CA PHE A 29 2.31 -2.27 22.47
C PHE A 29 0.78 -2.34 22.48
N PHE A 30 0.14 -2.03 21.35
CA PHE A 30 -1.32 -2.07 21.25
C PHE A 30 -1.85 -3.48 20.97
N GLU A 31 -1.13 -4.26 20.15
CA GLU A 31 -1.58 -5.55 19.66
C GLU A 31 -0.94 -6.76 20.37
N TYR A 32 -0.19 -6.57 21.47
CA TYR A 32 0.57 -7.64 22.13
C TYR A 32 -0.25 -8.88 22.48
N ARG A 33 -1.55 -8.72 22.75
CA ARG A 33 -2.45 -9.84 23.08
C ARG A 33 -2.83 -10.70 21.88
N ASN A 34 -2.75 -10.12 20.70
CA ASN A 34 -3.17 -10.71 19.44
C ASN A 34 -1.99 -11.33 18.67
N MET A 35 -0.76 -11.03 19.10
CA MET A 35 0.46 -11.47 18.44
C MET A 35 0.96 -12.82 18.96
N ASP A 36 1.66 -13.56 18.09
CA ASP A 36 2.40 -14.77 18.45
C ASP A 36 3.87 -14.43 18.73
N PHE A 37 4.30 -14.59 19.97
CA PHE A 37 5.68 -14.35 20.42
C PHE A 37 6.55 -15.61 20.36
N GLY A 38 6.12 -16.65 19.64
CA GLY A 38 6.96 -17.80 19.35
C GLY A 38 8.23 -17.42 18.58
N VAL A 39 9.34 -18.09 18.87
CA VAL A 39 10.65 -17.76 18.25
C VAL A 39 10.58 -17.85 16.72
N ILE A 40 9.95 -18.87 16.18
CA ILE A 40 9.85 -19.09 14.73
C ILE A 40 8.96 -18.00 14.05
N PRO A 41 7.76 -17.68 14.55
CA PRO A 41 6.97 -16.56 14.04
C PRO A 41 7.74 -15.23 14.05
N LEU A 42 8.36 -14.88 15.17
CA LEU A 42 9.14 -13.63 15.29
C LEU A 42 10.34 -13.58 14.33
N LEU A 43 11.07 -14.67 14.14
CA LEU A 43 12.16 -14.72 13.16
C LEU A 43 11.67 -14.56 11.72
N LYS A 44 10.53 -15.16 11.39
CA LYS A 44 9.91 -14.97 10.06
C LYS A 44 9.45 -13.53 9.85
N THR A 45 8.72 -12.95 10.81
CA THR A 45 8.31 -11.55 10.80
C THR A 45 9.51 -10.62 10.56
N ALA A 46 10.57 -10.79 11.38
CA ALA A 46 11.78 -9.97 11.25
C ALA A 46 12.51 -10.18 9.91
N TYR A 47 12.56 -11.40 9.40
CA TYR A 47 13.20 -11.70 8.11
C TYR A 47 12.48 -11.01 6.94
N ILE A 48 11.15 -11.12 6.89
CA ILE A 48 10.33 -10.50 5.84
C ILE A 48 10.46 -8.99 5.92
N PHE A 49 10.25 -8.41 7.11
CA PHE A 49 10.39 -6.98 7.34
C PHE A 49 11.75 -6.44 6.88
N VAL A 50 12.85 -7.04 7.32
CA VAL A 50 14.20 -6.60 6.93
C VAL A 50 14.42 -6.71 5.41
N THR A 51 13.82 -7.70 4.77
CA THR A 51 13.93 -7.88 3.32
C THR A 51 13.19 -6.77 2.57
N GLU A 52 11.92 -6.52 2.90
CA GLU A 52 11.10 -5.47 2.27
C GLU A 52 11.66 -4.08 2.56
N PHE A 53 11.97 -3.77 3.82
CA PHE A 53 12.64 -2.54 4.23
C PHE A 53 13.95 -2.29 3.47
N SER A 54 14.75 -3.34 3.25
CA SER A 54 15.99 -3.19 2.48
C SER A 54 15.74 -2.78 1.02
N ILE A 55 14.68 -3.28 0.42
CA ILE A 55 14.28 -2.91 -0.94
C ILE A 55 13.76 -1.46 -0.96
N THR A 56 12.92 -1.07 -0.02
CA THR A 56 12.43 0.30 0.16
C THR A 56 13.59 1.27 0.32
N MET A 57 14.59 0.92 1.15
CA MET A 57 15.80 1.72 1.29
C MET A 57 16.59 1.84 -0.02
N CYS A 58 16.63 0.81 -0.87
CA CYS A 58 17.25 0.95 -2.19
C CYS A 58 16.52 1.97 -3.08
N TYR A 59 15.18 2.01 -3.05
CA TYR A 59 14.41 3.03 -3.77
C TYR A 59 14.76 4.43 -3.29
N TRP A 60 14.79 4.67 -1.99
CA TRP A 60 15.15 5.97 -1.41
C TRP A 60 16.58 6.39 -1.70
N LEU A 61 17.53 5.45 -1.71
CA LEU A 61 18.95 5.75 -1.90
C LEU A 61 19.36 5.94 -3.37
N ILE A 62 18.61 5.40 -4.35
CA ILE A 62 18.96 5.54 -5.76
C ILE A 62 19.07 6.99 -6.23
N PRO A 63 18.10 7.89 -6.05
CA PRO A 63 18.24 9.27 -6.51
C PRO A 63 19.43 9.98 -5.89
N TYR A 64 19.69 9.71 -4.61
CA TYR A 64 20.87 10.25 -3.94
C TYR A 64 22.18 9.62 -4.46
N ALA A 65 22.21 8.33 -4.75
CA ALA A 65 23.35 7.66 -5.35
C ALA A 65 23.66 8.18 -6.75
N VAL A 66 22.62 8.45 -7.55
CA VAL A 66 22.74 9.11 -8.88
C VAL A 66 23.30 10.52 -8.74
N TYR A 67 22.79 11.31 -7.78
CA TYR A 67 23.37 12.62 -7.46
C TYR A 67 24.86 12.50 -7.13
N LEU A 68 25.25 11.58 -6.24
CA LEU A 68 26.65 11.36 -5.89
C LEU A 68 27.49 10.87 -7.06
N TRP A 69 26.91 10.15 -8.02
CA TRP A 69 27.60 9.69 -9.24
C TRP A 69 27.92 10.86 -10.17
N ILE A 70 26.96 11.75 -10.39
CA ILE A 70 27.09 12.92 -11.26
C ILE A 70 27.99 14.01 -10.62
N LEU A 71 28.03 14.08 -9.29
CA LEU A 71 28.75 15.10 -8.54
C LEU A 71 30.26 15.14 -8.91
N PRO A 72 30.81 16.27 -9.43
CA PRO A 72 32.23 16.41 -9.69
C PRO A 72 33.08 16.18 -8.42
N ARG A 73 34.19 15.45 -8.53
CA ARG A 73 35.03 15.11 -7.40
C ARG A 73 35.48 16.33 -6.58
N GLY A 74 35.87 17.39 -7.26
CA GLY A 74 36.32 18.63 -6.61
C GLY A 74 35.21 19.38 -5.89
N ARG A 75 33.94 19.05 -6.08
CA ARG A 75 32.79 19.67 -5.40
C ARG A 75 32.26 18.80 -4.24
N ALA A 76 32.69 17.55 -4.17
CA ALA A 76 32.29 16.64 -3.08
C ALA A 76 32.77 17.19 -1.73
N GLY A 77 31.87 17.25 -0.74
CA GLY A 77 32.12 17.86 0.57
C GLY A 77 32.07 19.39 0.61
N GLY A 78 31.85 20.05 -0.54
CA GLY A 78 31.70 21.52 -0.63
C GLY A 78 30.37 22.01 -0.03
N LYS A 79 30.20 23.36 0.00
CA LYS A 79 28.97 23.97 0.56
C LYS A 79 27.70 23.51 -0.17
N ALA A 80 27.74 23.49 -1.51
CA ALA A 80 26.59 23.07 -2.33
C ALA A 80 26.21 21.62 -2.07
N ASP A 81 27.19 20.70 -2.02
CA ASP A 81 26.97 19.29 -1.72
C ASP A 81 26.32 19.09 -0.33
N ARG A 82 26.76 19.87 0.66
CA ARG A 82 26.14 19.82 2.00
C ARG A 82 24.69 20.29 1.99
N TRP A 83 24.39 21.38 1.31
CA TRP A 83 23.03 21.88 1.20
C TRP A 83 22.11 20.90 0.49
N ILE A 84 22.54 20.35 -0.65
CA ILE A 84 21.77 19.36 -1.41
C ILE A 84 21.56 18.10 -0.57
N THR A 85 22.59 17.62 0.10
CA THR A 85 22.47 16.43 0.97
C THR A 85 21.53 16.70 2.16
N CYS A 86 21.61 17.86 2.80
CA CYS A 86 20.67 18.22 3.88
C CYS A 86 19.24 18.36 3.38
N ALA A 87 19.03 18.96 2.20
CA ALA A 87 17.70 19.07 1.60
C ALA A 87 17.12 17.69 1.24
N TRP A 88 17.95 16.81 0.65
CA TRP A 88 17.53 15.45 0.35
C TRP A 88 17.19 14.65 1.61
N PHE A 89 18.03 14.77 2.64
CA PHE A 89 17.79 14.12 3.94
C PHE A 89 16.51 14.66 4.60
N PHE A 90 16.25 15.97 4.51
CA PHE A 90 15.02 16.57 4.99
C PHE A 90 13.78 15.99 4.30
N LEU A 91 13.80 15.92 2.97
CA LEU A 91 12.69 15.35 2.18
C LEU A 91 12.49 13.87 2.50
N PHE A 92 13.58 13.13 2.66
CA PHE A 92 13.55 11.74 3.06
C PHE A 92 12.87 11.54 4.43
N VAL A 93 13.30 12.30 5.44
CA VAL A 93 12.71 12.22 6.80
C VAL A 93 11.26 12.64 6.80
N LEU A 94 10.95 13.73 6.09
CA LEU A 94 9.59 14.25 5.98
C LEU A 94 8.64 13.22 5.36
N ALA A 95 9.09 12.55 4.31
CA ALA A 95 8.27 11.56 3.60
C ALA A 95 8.09 10.28 4.41
N ASN A 96 9.14 9.77 5.06
CA ASN A 96 9.02 8.59 5.92
C ASN A 96 8.09 8.88 7.12
N LEU A 97 8.31 9.98 7.85
CA LEU A 97 7.41 10.33 8.98
C LEU A 97 5.96 10.56 8.55
N PHE A 98 5.75 11.08 7.34
CA PHE A 98 4.39 11.25 6.81
C PHE A 98 3.77 9.89 6.50
N GLU A 99 4.52 9.01 5.92
CA GLU A 99 4.11 7.66 5.56
C GLU A 99 3.78 6.83 6.81
N ASP A 100 4.66 6.79 7.82
CA ASP A 100 4.41 6.08 9.09
C ASP A 100 3.14 6.58 9.80
N VAL A 101 2.94 7.91 9.83
CA VAL A 101 1.71 8.47 10.43
C VAL A 101 0.48 8.08 9.63
N ALA A 102 0.57 8.05 8.29
CA ALA A 102 -0.52 7.62 7.44
C ALA A 102 -0.81 6.12 7.61
N GLU A 103 0.24 5.30 7.75
CA GLU A 103 0.10 3.87 8.03
C GLU A 103 -0.50 3.61 9.41
N ALA A 104 -0.09 4.36 10.44
CA ALA A 104 -0.70 4.27 11.76
C ALA A 104 -2.21 4.59 11.75
N PHE A 105 -2.65 5.57 10.95
CA PHE A 105 -4.08 5.84 10.76
C PHE A 105 -4.78 4.73 10.01
N PHE A 106 -4.14 4.21 8.98
CA PHE A 106 -4.66 3.09 8.21
C PHE A 106 -4.79 1.83 9.08
N TRP A 107 -3.78 1.56 9.92
CA TRP A 107 -3.82 0.48 10.90
C TRP A 107 -4.98 0.63 11.90
N ASN A 108 -5.18 1.84 12.42
CA ASN A 108 -6.29 2.11 13.35
C ASN A 108 -7.68 1.85 12.74
N GLU A 109 -7.82 1.98 11.42
CA GLU A 109 -9.08 1.78 10.71
C GLU A 109 -9.26 0.33 10.23
N PHE A 110 -8.18 -0.32 9.75
CA PHE A 110 -8.26 -1.60 9.04
C PHE A 110 -7.54 -2.75 9.75
N GLU A 111 -6.78 -2.47 10.81
CA GLU A 111 -5.91 -3.46 11.49
C GLU A 111 -5.00 -4.20 10.49
N ALA A 112 -4.45 -3.51 9.54
CA ALA A 112 -3.61 -4.02 8.47
C ALA A 112 -2.61 -2.96 8.00
N SER A 113 -1.46 -3.39 7.49
CA SER A 113 -0.54 -2.54 6.73
C SER A 113 -1.16 -2.11 5.40
N PHE A 114 -0.55 -1.14 4.72
CA PHE A 114 -1.05 -0.65 3.44
C PHE A 114 -1.30 -1.78 2.43
N ASN A 115 -2.44 -1.72 1.77
CA ASN A 115 -2.90 -2.70 0.80
C ASN A 115 -3.70 -2.02 -0.33
N PHE A 116 -4.45 -2.79 -1.11
CA PHE A 116 -5.25 -2.26 -2.22
C PHE A 116 -6.28 -1.21 -1.79
N ILE A 117 -6.78 -1.23 -0.55
CA ILE A 117 -7.72 -0.22 -0.01
C ILE A 117 -7.01 1.14 0.08
N ALA A 118 -5.72 1.16 0.49
CA ALA A 118 -4.92 2.38 0.51
C ALA A 118 -4.75 2.96 -0.91
N VAL A 119 -4.60 2.09 -1.92
CA VAL A 119 -4.55 2.51 -3.33
C VAL A 119 -5.88 3.12 -3.78
N ASP A 120 -7.00 2.50 -3.42
CA ASP A 120 -8.34 3.04 -3.72
C ASP A 120 -8.55 4.40 -3.06
N TYR A 121 -8.02 4.61 -1.85
CA TYR A 121 -8.05 5.90 -1.17
C TYR A 121 -7.26 6.99 -1.92
N LEU A 122 -6.20 6.63 -2.62
CA LEU A 122 -5.50 7.57 -3.49
C LEU A 122 -6.31 7.95 -4.74
N ILE A 123 -7.19 7.06 -5.20
CA ILE A 123 -8.09 7.32 -6.35
C ILE A 123 -9.24 8.26 -5.92
N TYR A 124 -9.86 8.00 -4.77
CA TYR A 124 -10.96 8.80 -4.23
C TYR A 124 -10.50 9.91 -3.28
N THR A 125 -9.44 10.61 -3.67
CA THR A 125 -8.68 11.55 -2.84
C THR A 125 -9.53 12.63 -2.15
N LYS A 126 -10.58 13.14 -2.81
CA LYS A 126 -11.39 14.24 -2.23
C LYS A 126 -12.21 13.80 -1.03
N GLU A 127 -12.87 12.66 -1.15
CA GLU A 127 -13.69 12.05 -0.10
C GLU A 127 -12.83 11.66 1.08
N VAL A 128 -11.68 11.04 0.82
CA VAL A 128 -10.73 10.61 1.84
C VAL A 128 -10.13 11.79 2.59
N ILE A 129 -9.68 12.84 1.89
CA ILE A 129 -9.17 14.06 2.54
C ILE A 129 -10.25 14.69 3.43
N GLY A 130 -11.50 14.73 2.98
CA GLY A 130 -12.62 15.23 3.77
C GLY A 130 -12.76 14.46 5.09
N ASN A 131 -12.84 13.13 5.02
CA ASN A 131 -12.96 12.26 6.19
C ASN A 131 -11.78 12.37 7.16
N ILE A 132 -10.56 12.45 6.63
CA ILE A 132 -9.35 12.62 7.44
C ILE A 132 -9.38 13.97 8.19
N TYR A 133 -9.80 15.05 7.53
CA TYR A 133 -9.90 16.37 8.14
C TYR A 133 -10.96 16.44 9.26
N GLU A 134 -12.05 15.68 9.11
CA GLU A 134 -13.11 15.60 10.12
C GLU A 134 -12.72 14.72 11.31
N SER A 135 -11.91 13.66 11.07
CA SER A 135 -11.59 12.66 12.08
C SER A 135 -10.31 12.98 12.87
N TYR A 136 -9.35 13.70 12.28
CA TYR A 136 -8.02 13.88 12.87
C TYR A 136 -7.56 15.34 12.87
N PRO A 137 -6.77 15.78 13.88
CA PRO A 137 -6.19 17.13 13.93
C PRO A 137 -4.98 17.24 12.97
N ILE A 138 -5.21 17.23 11.66
CA ILE A 138 -4.18 17.11 10.63
C ILE A 138 -3.16 18.25 10.69
N ILE A 139 -3.57 19.49 10.91
CA ILE A 139 -2.66 20.65 10.94
C ILE A 139 -1.60 20.51 12.04
N PRO A 140 -1.94 20.24 13.31
CA PRO A 140 -0.94 19.96 14.34
C PRO A 140 -0.01 18.79 14.00
N ILE A 141 -0.52 17.72 13.39
CA ILE A 141 0.26 16.53 12.99
C ILE A 141 1.29 16.92 11.93
N LEU A 142 0.89 17.63 10.87
CA LEU A 142 1.82 18.08 9.83
C LEU A 142 2.88 19.04 10.37
N ILE A 143 2.52 19.93 11.30
CA ILE A 143 3.47 20.80 11.98
C ILE A 143 4.48 19.99 12.80
N ALA A 144 4.02 18.94 13.50
CA ALA A 144 4.89 18.07 14.27
C ALA A 144 5.85 17.29 13.37
N ILE A 145 5.37 16.69 12.26
CA ILE A 145 6.20 16.01 11.26
C ILE A 145 7.27 16.96 10.71
N LEU A 146 6.87 18.18 10.34
CA LEU A 146 7.80 19.19 9.84
C LEU A 146 8.86 19.57 10.89
N ALA A 147 8.45 19.80 12.13
CA ALA A 147 9.35 20.15 13.22
C ALA A 147 10.36 19.01 13.51
N VAL A 148 9.89 17.75 13.57
CA VAL A 148 10.75 16.58 13.77
C VAL A 148 11.74 16.45 12.61
N SER A 149 11.30 16.64 11.36
CA SER A 149 12.16 16.58 10.18
C SER A 149 13.27 17.65 10.23
N VAL A 150 12.95 18.87 10.63
CA VAL A 150 13.94 19.94 10.82
C VAL A 150 14.92 19.60 11.94
N LEU A 151 14.44 19.08 13.06
CA LEU A 151 15.28 18.67 14.19
C LEU A 151 16.20 17.51 13.81
N ALA A 152 15.72 16.54 13.04
CA ALA A 152 16.53 15.43 12.53
C ALA A 152 17.68 15.94 11.65
N VAL A 153 17.41 16.85 10.71
CA VAL A 153 18.46 17.49 9.90
C VAL A 153 19.45 18.25 10.77
N TRP A 154 18.95 19.03 11.73
CA TRP A 154 19.79 19.81 12.62
C TRP A 154 20.73 18.93 13.46
N GLY A 155 20.22 17.83 13.99
CA GLY A 155 21.02 16.86 14.75
C GLY A 155 22.03 16.10 13.88
N MET A 156 21.61 15.69 12.68
CA MET A 156 22.39 14.82 11.79
C MET A 156 23.32 15.58 10.81
N LYS A 157 23.17 16.89 10.61
CA LYS A 157 23.92 17.69 9.62
C LYS A 157 25.45 17.54 9.69
N ARG A 158 26.00 17.19 10.86
CA ARG A 158 27.44 16.97 11.04
C ARG A 158 27.90 15.64 10.45
N PHE A 159 27.00 14.68 10.33
CA PHE A 159 27.26 13.32 9.89
C PHE A 159 26.89 13.08 8.43
N LEU A 160 25.99 13.89 7.87
CA LEU A 160 25.48 13.73 6.50
C LEU A 160 26.57 13.82 5.42
N VAL A 161 27.56 14.67 5.64
CA VAL A 161 28.68 14.85 4.70
C VAL A 161 29.98 14.72 5.47
N PRO A 162 30.64 13.54 5.42
CA PRO A 162 31.93 13.33 6.06
C PRO A 162 32.96 14.34 5.58
N ARG A 163 33.72 14.91 6.51
CA ARG A 163 34.76 15.92 6.20
C ARG A 163 35.97 15.33 5.48
N HIS A 164 36.16 14.02 5.53
CA HIS A 164 37.36 13.32 5.07
C HIS A 164 36.95 12.17 4.16
N GLY A 165 37.39 12.22 2.93
CA GLY A 165 37.23 11.14 1.97
C GLY A 165 37.12 11.66 0.53
N GLU A 166 38.14 11.36 -0.28
CA GLU A 166 38.08 11.64 -1.70
C GLU A 166 36.93 10.86 -2.35
N ALA A 167 36.15 11.54 -3.20
CA ALA A 167 35.11 10.86 -3.95
C ALA A 167 35.72 9.81 -4.90
N PRO A 168 35.19 8.59 -4.90
CA PRO A 168 35.72 7.50 -5.75
C PRO A 168 35.67 7.84 -7.23
N ALA A 169 36.37 7.05 -8.06
CA ALA A 169 36.33 7.17 -9.52
C ALA A 169 34.87 7.06 -10.03
N GLY A 170 34.51 7.79 -11.09
CA GLY A 170 33.15 7.85 -11.63
C GLY A 170 32.55 6.47 -11.92
N TRP A 171 33.31 5.57 -12.55
CA TRP A 171 32.85 4.22 -12.83
C TRP A 171 32.51 3.41 -11.56
N LYS A 172 33.31 3.58 -10.47
CA LYS A 172 33.03 2.93 -9.16
C LYS A 172 31.74 3.46 -8.54
N ARG A 173 31.41 4.73 -8.78
CA ARG A 173 30.17 5.33 -8.30
C ARG A 173 28.96 4.82 -9.10
N GLY A 174 29.14 4.67 -10.44
CA GLY A 174 28.13 4.02 -11.28
C GLY A 174 27.84 2.56 -10.86
N CYS A 175 28.85 1.80 -10.42
CA CYS A 175 28.64 0.44 -9.90
C CYS A 175 27.70 0.41 -8.67
N VAL A 176 27.70 1.44 -7.81
CA VAL A 176 26.79 1.50 -6.67
C VAL A 176 25.34 1.72 -7.13
N VAL A 177 25.14 2.60 -8.12
CA VAL A 177 23.81 2.80 -8.71
C VAL A 177 23.31 1.52 -9.37
N LEU A 178 24.16 0.83 -10.14
CA LEU A 178 23.81 -0.45 -10.76
C LEU A 178 23.51 -1.53 -9.71
N PHE A 179 24.26 -1.58 -8.61
CA PHE A 179 23.99 -2.48 -7.50
C PHE A 179 22.62 -2.23 -6.87
N LEU A 180 22.29 -0.96 -6.57
CA LEU A 180 20.97 -0.61 -6.01
C LEU A 180 19.84 -0.96 -6.98
N LEU A 181 20.02 -0.70 -8.29
CA LEU A 181 19.06 -1.11 -9.32
C LEU A 181 18.88 -2.62 -9.38
N ALA A 182 19.99 -3.37 -9.28
CA ALA A 182 19.94 -4.83 -9.25
C ALA A 182 19.20 -5.35 -8.00
N CYS A 183 19.38 -4.71 -6.82
CA CYS A 183 18.63 -5.05 -5.62
C CYS A 183 17.12 -4.80 -5.79
N ILE A 184 16.74 -3.67 -6.38
CA ILE A 184 15.32 -3.36 -6.67
C ILE A 184 14.73 -4.38 -7.65
N THR A 185 15.42 -4.62 -8.77
CA THR A 185 14.95 -5.58 -9.79
C THR A 185 14.86 -6.99 -9.19
N GLY A 186 15.86 -7.39 -8.40
CA GLY A 186 15.84 -8.66 -7.68
C GLY A 186 14.67 -8.74 -6.69
N GLY A 187 14.44 -7.67 -5.92
CA GLY A 187 13.29 -7.57 -5.01
C GLY A 187 11.96 -7.73 -5.74
N TYR A 188 11.78 -7.05 -6.86
CA TYR A 188 10.55 -7.14 -7.65
C TYR A 188 10.24 -8.58 -8.14
N TRP A 189 11.27 -9.36 -8.46
CA TRP A 189 11.09 -10.74 -8.97
C TRP A 189 11.12 -11.81 -7.88
N LEU A 190 11.77 -11.57 -6.74
CA LEU A 190 12.05 -12.60 -5.74
C LEU A 190 11.25 -12.42 -4.45
N VAL A 191 10.70 -11.22 -4.20
CA VAL A 191 9.95 -10.92 -2.96
C VAL A 191 8.50 -10.63 -3.33
N ASP A 192 7.59 -11.42 -2.77
CA ASP A 192 6.16 -11.19 -2.91
C ASP A 192 5.58 -10.75 -1.54
N ILE A 193 4.67 -9.79 -1.57
CA ILE A 193 3.91 -9.37 -0.38
C ILE A 193 3.18 -10.55 0.28
N LYS A 194 2.85 -11.59 -0.51
CA LYS A 194 2.27 -12.85 -0.03
C LYS A 194 3.24 -13.68 0.83
N ASP A 195 4.54 -13.36 0.82
CA ASP A 195 5.52 -14.04 1.68
C ASP A 195 5.21 -13.82 3.16
N ALA A 196 4.58 -12.70 3.51
CA ALA A 196 4.08 -12.43 4.84
C ALA A 196 2.99 -13.41 5.29
N ASP A 197 2.21 -13.98 4.38
CA ASP A 197 1.17 -14.98 4.67
C ASP A 197 1.78 -16.31 5.18
N ALA A 198 3.09 -16.51 5.01
CA ALA A 198 3.82 -17.64 5.62
C ALA A 198 3.93 -17.55 7.15
N VAL A 199 3.56 -16.42 7.73
CA VAL A 199 3.44 -16.23 9.18
C VAL A 199 2.00 -16.55 9.57
N ASN A 200 1.78 -17.60 10.37
CA ASN A 200 0.43 -18.10 10.67
C ASN A 200 -0.45 -17.15 11.49
N ASN A 201 0.14 -16.13 12.13
CA ASN A 201 -0.60 -15.14 12.90
C ASN A 201 -0.79 -13.88 12.04
N ARG A 202 -2.04 -13.39 11.92
CA ARG A 202 -2.39 -12.22 11.11
C ARG A 202 -1.60 -10.97 11.51
N TYR A 203 -1.54 -10.65 12.79
CA TYR A 203 -0.86 -9.45 13.27
C TYR A 203 0.66 -9.50 13.03
N ASN A 204 1.27 -10.65 13.24
CA ASN A 204 2.68 -10.86 12.88
C ASN A 204 2.90 -10.77 11.36
N SER A 205 1.96 -11.26 10.56
CA SER A 205 2.00 -11.16 9.10
C SER A 205 1.91 -9.70 8.64
N GLU A 206 0.96 -8.95 9.18
CA GLU A 206 0.83 -7.53 8.83
C GLU A 206 2.04 -6.71 9.29
N MET A 207 2.55 -6.94 10.51
CA MET A 207 3.75 -6.29 11.04
C MET A 207 5.05 -6.69 10.31
N ALA A 208 5.03 -7.79 9.57
CA ALA A 208 6.16 -8.21 8.74
C ALA A 208 6.34 -7.37 7.48
N LYS A 209 5.31 -6.66 7.08
CA LYS A 209 5.29 -5.85 5.86
C LYS A 209 5.95 -4.49 6.10
N ASP A 210 6.63 -3.98 5.10
CA ASP A 210 7.05 -2.58 5.01
C ASP A 210 5.93 -1.79 4.32
N GLY A 211 5.41 -0.73 4.95
CA GLY A 211 4.25 -0.01 4.48
C GLY A 211 4.40 0.54 3.07
N LEU A 212 5.54 1.18 2.80
CA LEU A 212 5.80 1.76 1.48
C LEU A 212 5.98 0.68 0.40
N TYR A 213 6.66 -0.42 0.71
CA TYR A 213 6.78 -1.56 -0.19
C TYR A 213 5.40 -2.15 -0.51
N SER A 214 4.58 -2.32 0.53
CA SER A 214 3.22 -2.85 0.43
C SER A 214 2.31 -1.97 -0.42
N LEU A 215 2.37 -0.64 -0.22
CA LEU A 215 1.61 0.33 -1.01
C LEU A 215 1.98 0.28 -2.50
N PHE A 216 3.28 0.31 -2.82
CA PHE A 216 3.72 0.24 -4.21
C PHE A 216 3.47 -1.13 -4.84
N SER A 217 3.62 -2.21 -4.09
CA SER A 217 3.29 -3.56 -4.55
C SER A 217 1.80 -3.68 -4.85
N ALA A 218 0.94 -3.18 -3.96
CA ALA A 218 -0.50 -3.15 -4.19
C ALA A 218 -0.86 -2.29 -5.41
N PHE A 219 -0.24 -1.13 -5.59
CA PHE A 219 -0.47 -0.26 -6.74
C PHE A 219 -0.09 -0.94 -8.07
N LEU A 220 1.05 -1.62 -8.12
CA LEU A 220 1.53 -2.29 -9.34
C LEU A 220 0.78 -3.60 -9.64
N LYS A 221 0.31 -4.29 -8.61
CA LYS A 221 -0.38 -5.60 -8.72
C LYS A 221 -1.90 -5.48 -8.56
N ASN A 222 -2.47 -4.28 -8.60
CA ASN A 222 -3.89 -3.98 -8.36
C ASN A 222 -4.84 -4.54 -9.48
N GLU A 223 -4.39 -5.51 -10.21
CA GLU A 223 -5.25 -6.35 -11.04
C GLU A 223 -5.70 -7.54 -10.19
N LEU A 224 -6.90 -7.44 -9.62
CA LEU A 224 -7.59 -8.60 -9.06
C LEU A 224 -7.89 -9.56 -10.20
N ASP A 225 -6.98 -10.50 -10.47
CA ASP A 225 -7.34 -11.61 -11.35
C ASP A 225 -8.39 -12.45 -10.63
N TYR A 226 -9.62 -12.34 -11.08
CA TYR A 226 -10.77 -13.05 -10.54
C TYR A 226 -10.54 -14.57 -10.47
N ARG A 227 -9.71 -15.11 -11.36
CA ARG A 227 -9.36 -16.52 -11.45
C ARG A 227 -8.49 -17.02 -10.30
N ASP A 228 -7.72 -16.12 -9.68
CA ASP A 228 -6.89 -16.47 -8.51
C ASP A 228 -7.71 -16.69 -7.24
N TYR A 229 -8.86 -16.02 -7.14
CA TYR A 229 -9.70 -16.04 -5.94
C TYR A 229 -10.95 -16.91 -6.06
N TYR A 230 -11.43 -17.11 -7.27
CA TYR A 230 -12.67 -17.86 -7.51
C TYR A 230 -12.47 -18.99 -8.50
N LYS A 231 -13.08 -20.14 -8.18
CA LYS A 231 -13.16 -21.24 -9.15
C LYS A 231 -14.05 -20.80 -10.30
N THR A 232 -13.46 -20.68 -11.48
CA THR A 232 -14.17 -20.31 -12.70
C THR A 232 -14.47 -21.54 -13.55
N LEU A 233 -15.56 -21.49 -14.29
CA LEU A 233 -15.86 -22.45 -15.35
C LEU A 233 -15.15 -22.05 -16.64
N PRO A 234 -14.84 -22.99 -17.53
CA PRO A 234 -14.47 -22.65 -18.91
C PRO A 234 -15.53 -21.75 -19.56
N ASP A 235 -15.11 -20.76 -20.34
CA ASP A 235 -16.01 -19.74 -20.90
C ASP A 235 -17.21 -20.32 -21.67
N ALA A 236 -17.00 -21.43 -22.40
CA ALA A 236 -18.08 -22.12 -23.11
C ALA A 236 -19.12 -22.75 -22.17
N ASP A 237 -18.67 -23.35 -21.06
CA ASP A 237 -19.56 -23.94 -20.07
C ASP A 237 -20.31 -22.87 -19.28
N ALA A 238 -19.63 -21.76 -18.95
CA ALA A 238 -20.24 -20.60 -18.32
C ALA A 238 -21.33 -19.98 -19.19
N ALA A 239 -21.06 -19.80 -20.50
CA ALA A 239 -22.01 -19.29 -21.47
C ALA A 239 -23.25 -20.22 -21.59
N ALA A 240 -23.02 -21.54 -21.66
CA ALA A 240 -24.11 -22.52 -21.71
C ALA A 240 -24.96 -22.52 -20.43
N PHE A 241 -24.29 -22.43 -19.26
CA PHE A 241 -24.97 -22.33 -17.98
C PHE A 241 -25.85 -21.07 -17.90
N LEU A 242 -25.29 -19.88 -18.23
CA LEU A 242 -26.02 -18.61 -18.22
C LEU A 242 -27.20 -18.63 -19.19
N ALA A 243 -27.00 -19.17 -20.39
CA ALA A 243 -28.07 -19.28 -21.37
C ALA A 243 -29.25 -20.13 -20.85
N ARG A 244 -28.95 -21.22 -20.13
CA ARG A 244 -29.96 -22.06 -19.52
C ARG A 244 -30.71 -21.35 -18.39
N GLU A 245 -29.97 -20.70 -17.48
CA GLU A 245 -30.55 -20.01 -16.32
C GLU A 245 -31.38 -18.79 -16.71
N PHE A 246 -31.04 -18.12 -17.81
CA PHE A 246 -31.75 -16.95 -18.28
C PHE A 246 -32.86 -17.25 -19.31
N THR A 247 -33.04 -18.51 -19.70
CA THR A 247 -34.13 -18.93 -20.55
C THR A 247 -35.33 -19.37 -19.71
N ALA A 248 -36.47 -18.80 -19.99
CA ALA A 248 -37.77 -19.15 -19.39
C ALA A 248 -38.84 -19.24 -20.50
N ASP A 249 -40.09 -19.59 -20.15
CA ASP A 249 -41.17 -19.75 -21.12
C ASP A 249 -41.42 -18.49 -21.95
N ASP A 250 -41.24 -17.33 -21.35
CA ASP A 250 -41.40 -16.00 -21.96
C ASP A 250 -40.09 -15.33 -22.37
N THR A 251 -38.94 -15.94 -22.06
CA THR A 251 -37.64 -15.30 -22.21
C THR A 251 -36.66 -16.19 -22.97
N SER A 252 -35.96 -15.63 -23.94
CA SER A 252 -34.93 -16.32 -24.71
C SER A 252 -33.62 -15.50 -24.76
N VAL A 253 -32.48 -16.17 -24.85
CA VAL A 253 -31.14 -15.59 -25.02
C VAL A 253 -30.74 -15.77 -26.48
N PRO A 254 -30.86 -14.73 -27.36
CA PRO A 254 -30.66 -14.89 -28.79
C PRO A 254 -29.23 -15.25 -29.20
N ASP A 255 -28.22 -14.84 -28.39
CA ASP A 255 -26.82 -15.02 -28.68
C ASP A 255 -26.14 -15.73 -27.50
N ALA A 256 -26.60 -16.94 -27.21
CA ALA A 256 -26.06 -17.74 -26.11
C ALA A 256 -24.61 -18.15 -26.32
N ALA A 257 -24.16 -18.34 -27.55
CA ALA A 257 -22.81 -18.79 -27.87
C ALA A 257 -21.73 -17.73 -27.58
N SER A 258 -22.09 -16.45 -27.61
CA SER A 258 -21.16 -15.34 -27.29
C SER A 258 -21.02 -15.07 -25.78
N GLY A 259 -21.73 -15.82 -24.92
CA GLY A 259 -21.79 -15.50 -23.49
C GLY A 259 -22.64 -14.26 -23.17
N SER A 260 -23.40 -13.77 -24.11
CA SER A 260 -24.27 -12.61 -23.94
C SER A 260 -25.40 -12.90 -22.96
N VAL A 261 -25.63 -12.03 -22.01
CA VAL A 261 -26.76 -12.06 -21.06
C VAL A 261 -27.98 -11.27 -21.58
N LYS A 262 -27.93 -10.77 -22.83
CA LYS A 262 -29.05 -10.06 -23.45
C LYS A 262 -30.22 -11.01 -23.61
N ARG A 263 -31.39 -10.62 -23.13
CA ARG A 263 -32.62 -11.42 -23.16
C ARG A 263 -33.66 -10.76 -24.03
N ARG A 264 -34.41 -11.58 -24.73
CA ARG A 264 -35.64 -11.16 -25.42
C ARG A 264 -36.84 -11.68 -24.65
N VAL A 265 -37.57 -10.78 -24.02
CA VAL A 265 -38.79 -11.10 -23.30
C VAL A 265 -39.96 -11.00 -24.26
N ARG A 266 -40.84 -12.01 -24.29
CA ARG A 266 -42.10 -11.98 -25.03
C ARG A 266 -43.19 -11.49 -24.08
N PRO A 267 -43.78 -10.34 -24.30
CA PRO A 267 -44.84 -9.84 -23.43
C PRO A 267 -46.05 -10.73 -23.52
N SER A 268 -46.63 -11.09 -22.38
CA SER A 268 -47.91 -11.76 -22.26
C SER A 268 -48.90 -10.78 -21.64
N GLY A 269 -49.96 -10.40 -22.40
CA GLY A 269 -51.01 -9.51 -21.92
C GLY A 269 -50.94 -8.09 -22.49
N GLU A 270 -51.84 -7.23 -22.00
CA GLU A 270 -51.91 -5.82 -22.41
C GLU A 270 -50.75 -5.01 -21.90
N ALA A 271 -50.23 -4.07 -22.71
CA ALA A 271 -49.12 -3.21 -22.32
C ALA A 271 -49.55 -2.25 -21.21
N ILE A 272 -48.96 -2.42 -20.03
CA ILE A 272 -49.08 -1.46 -18.95
C ILE A 272 -47.88 -0.49 -18.98
N ARG A 273 -48.11 0.78 -18.59
CA ARG A 273 -47.08 1.82 -18.52
C ARG A 273 -47.00 2.36 -17.09
N PRO A 274 -46.45 1.57 -16.14
CA PRO A 274 -46.31 2.02 -14.77
C PRO A 274 -45.19 3.05 -14.67
N ASN A 275 -45.29 3.91 -13.65
CA ASN A 275 -44.14 4.66 -13.20
C ASN A 275 -43.22 3.69 -12.39
N VAL A 276 -41.95 3.63 -12.76
CA VAL A 276 -40.98 2.78 -12.08
C VAL A 276 -40.02 3.68 -11.30
N VAL A 277 -39.94 3.46 -9.99
CA VAL A 277 -38.96 4.12 -9.12
C VAL A 277 -37.97 3.06 -8.65
N VAL A 278 -36.69 3.23 -8.99
CA VAL A 278 -35.61 2.37 -8.53
C VAL A 278 -34.84 3.11 -7.43
N VAL A 279 -34.80 2.52 -6.23
CA VAL A 279 -34.04 3.04 -5.12
C VAL A 279 -32.82 2.12 -4.92
N VAL A 280 -31.64 2.67 -5.17
CA VAL A 280 -30.37 1.97 -4.93
C VAL A 280 -29.91 2.37 -3.52
N MET A 281 -29.86 1.40 -2.62
CA MET A 281 -29.41 1.62 -1.24
C MET A 281 -28.01 1.04 -1.09
N GLU A 282 -27.05 1.88 -0.69
CA GLU A 282 -25.70 1.48 -0.39
C GLU A 282 -25.61 0.89 1.01
N SER A 283 -24.70 -0.08 1.21
CA SER A 283 -24.34 -0.67 2.50
C SER A 283 -25.51 -1.30 3.27
N MET A 284 -26.55 -1.72 2.57
CA MET A 284 -27.68 -2.40 3.19
C MET A 284 -27.44 -3.90 3.31
N GLY A 285 -27.22 -4.39 4.53
CA GLY A 285 -27.07 -5.81 4.80
C GLY A 285 -28.35 -6.61 4.55
N ALA A 286 -28.23 -7.81 3.98
CA ALA A 286 -29.35 -8.70 3.71
C ALA A 286 -30.14 -9.12 4.96
N GLU A 287 -29.53 -9.07 6.12
CA GLU A 287 -30.12 -9.31 7.45
C GLU A 287 -31.29 -8.35 7.73
N PHE A 288 -31.16 -7.09 7.28
CA PHE A 288 -32.24 -6.09 7.42
C PHE A 288 -33.45 -6.38 6.52
N LEU A 289 -33.30 -7.24 5.52
CA LEU A 289 -34.39 -7.63 4.63
C LEU A 289 -35.23 -8.78 5.16
N ASN A 290 -34.66 -9.67 5.97
CA ASN A 290 -35.28 -10.97 6.28
C ASN A 290 -35.73 -11.15 7.73
N GLU A 291 -35.08 -10.58 8.72
CA GLU A 291 -35.25 -11.02 10.11
C GLU A 291 -35.57 -9.90 11.13
N CYS A 292 -35.36 -8.64 10.80
CA CYS A 292 -35.72 -7.55 11.69
C CYS A 292 -37.22 -7.26 11.62
N ARG A 293 -38.03 -8.13 12.18
CA ARG A 293 -39.49 -7.89 12.36
C ARG A 293 -39.80 -6.66 13.23
N GLU A 294 -38.80 -6.12 13.96
CA GLU A 294 -38.91 -4.92 14.78
C GLU A 294 -38.38 -3.65 14.12
N ALA A 295 -37.57 -3.75 13.08
CA ALA A 295 -37.10 -2.59 12.32
C ALA A 295 -38.14 -2.18 11.27
N VAL A 296 -38.98 -1.25 11.62
CA VAL A 296 -40.16 -0.77 10.87
C VAL A 296 -39.84 -0.29 9.44
N SER A 297 -38.58 -0.03 9.10
CA SER A 297 -38.18 0.70 7.89
C SER A 297 -38.23 -0.11 6.59
N TYR A 298 -38.05 -1.43 6.64
CA TYR A 298 -37.87 -2.26 5.44
C TYR A 298 -38.96 -3.30 5.18
N THR A 299 -39.82 -3.52 6.15
CA THR A 299 -40.91 -4.52 6.05
C THR A 299 -41.96 -4.19 5.01
N HIS A 300 -42.13 -2.89 4.71
CA HIS A 300 -43.11 -2.42 3.70
C HIS A 300 -42.61 -2.48 2.26
N LEU A 301 -41.29 -2.54 2.06
CA LEU A 301 -40.70 -2.57 0.70
C LEU A 301 -40.80 -3.98 0.05
N ARG A 302 -41.08 -5.02 0.84
CA ARG A 302 -41.15 -6.40 0.37
C ARG A 302 -42.58 -6.88 0.08
N ALA A 303 -43.55 -6.09 0.40
CA ALA A 303 -44.98 -6.49 0.30
C ALA A 303 -45.63 -6.25 -1.08
N HIS A 304 -44.83 -5.81 -2.04
CA HIS A 304 -45.22 -5.52 -3.41
C HIS A 304 -44.15 -6.01 -4.40
#